data_f4064e878231c95ad97fdc751428de42
#
_entry.id   f4064e878231c95ad97fdc751428de42
#
_cell.length_a   1.000
_cell.length_b   1.000
_cell.length_c   1.000
_cell.angle_alpha   90.00
_cell.angle_beta   90.00
_cell.angle_gamma   90.00
#
_symmetry.space_group_name_H-M   'P 1'
#
loop_
_entity.id
_entity.type
_entity.pdbx_description
1 polymer ?
#
loop_
_entity_poly.entity_id
_entity_poly.type
_entity_poly.pdbx_seq_one_letter_code
_entity_poly.pdbx_strand_id
1 'polypeptide(L)'
;MQRERASAFTLLELLIVIAIIALLMVLIAPAFTTIKGGTDVTSAAYTIKGVLDTARTYAKANNTYTWVGFYEEDVSQPSVIPAPDPQCTGCAGRLIMSVVASKNGTNVYGSGNGTIDPTKLTQIGKLVKIDNIHLPLFTVCQSNCTGAAFDTRPAVQNDPGGGYNYSRFGELNGSQPNTAPYTTPYNFQYPVGNPAPTMQYRFSKLLQFSPRGESRVNGDSYDIRRVVEIGLLQTHGNVAPTPTPSAGNYIGNVVAVQINGFAGDVRIYRR
;
A
#
# COMPACT_ATOMS: atom_id res chain seq x y z
N MET A 1 -40.37 60.42 -8.41
CA MET A 1 -39.72 59.29 -7.74
C MET A 1 -40.63 58.08 -7.89
N GLN A 2 -40.31 57.17 -8.82
CA GLN A 2 -41.01 55.90 -8.96
C GLN A 2 -40.41 54.94 -7.92
N ARG A 3 -41.23 54.48 -7.00
CA ARG A 3 -40.90 53.37 -6.09
C ARG A 3 -40.98 52.06 -6.90
N GLU A 4 -39.82 51.44 -7.17
CA GLU A 4 -39.78 50.07 -7.64
C GLU A 4 -40.39 49.15 -6.58
N ARG A 5 -41.44 48.40 -6.95
CA ARG A 5 -42.04 47.41 -6.09
C ARG A 5 -41.11 46.20 -6.09
N ALA A 6 -40.41 45.97 -5.00
CA ALA A 6 -39.71 44.72 -4.80
C ALA A 6 -40.75 43.56 -4.77
N SER A 7 -40.73 42.68 -5.76
CA SER A 7 -41.51 41.45 -5.75
C SER A 7 -40.95 40.53 -4.68
N ALA A 8 -41.74 40.20 -3.68
CA ALA A 8 -41.37 39.20 -2.67
C ALA A 8 -41.62 37.79 -3.25
N PHE A 9 -40.70 36.89 -3.02
CA PHE A 9 -40.84 35.49 -3.40
C PHE A 9 -42.03 34.84 -2.69
N THR A 10 -42.81 34.08 -3.42
CA THR A 10 -43.90 33.31 -2.85
C THR A 10 -43.34 32.05 -2.14
N LEU A 11 -44.03 31.61 -1.09
CA LEU A 11 -43.67 30.40 -0.34
C LEU A 11 -43.65 29.15 -1.27
N LEU A 12 -44.54 29.15 -2.27
CA LEU A 12 -44.61 28.08 -3.28
C LEU A 12 -43.37 28.04 -4.18
N GLU A 13 -42.87 29.20 -4.63
CA GLU A 13 -41.65 29.28 -5.45
C GLU A 13 -40.44 28.76 -4.69
N LEU A 14 -40.32 29.11 -3.42
CA LEU A 14 -39.23 28.61 -2.56
C LEU A 14 -39.32 27.07 -2.41
N LEU A 15 -40.53 26.55 -2.20
CA LEU A 15 -40.76 25.11 -2.04
C LEU A 15 -40.40 24.34 -3.30
N ILE A 16 -40.76 24.84 -4.49
CA ILE A 16 -40.41 24.20 -5.76
C ILE A 16 -38.88 24.21 -5.96
N VAL A 17 -38.21 25.31 -5.63
CA VAL A 17 -36.74 25.41 -5.77
C VAL A 17 -36.02 24.42 -4.88
N ILE A 18 -36.41 24.32 -3.61
CA ILE A 18 -35.77 23.36 -2.69
C ILE A 18 -36.06 21.89 -3.12
N ALA A 19 -37.25 21.60 -3.64
CA ALA A 19 -37.59 20.28 -4.15
C ALA A 19 -36.72 19.88 -5.35
N ILE A 20 -36.47 20.80 -6.30
CA ILE A 20 -35.59 20.57 -7.45
C ILE A 20 -34.15 20.39 -6.99
N ILE A 21 -33.65 21.24 -6.06
CA ILE A 21 -32.30 21.10 -5.52
C ILE A 21 -32.13 19.76 -4.81
N ALA A 22 -33.09 19.35 -4.00
CA ALA A 22 -33.06 18.05 -3.33
C ALA A 22 -32.99 16.88 -4.32
N LEU A 23 -33.82 16.94 -5.40
CA LEU A 23 -33.79 15.93 -6.45
C LEU A 23 -32.42 15.87 -7.16
N LEU A 24 -31.86 17.02 -7.49
CA LEU A 24 -30.53 17.09 -8.13
C LEU A 24 -29.44 16.56 -7.21
N MET A 25 -29.46 16.88 -5.91
CA MET A 25 -28.49 16.39 -4.94
C MET A 25 -28.47 14.86 -4.83
N VAL A 26 -29.64 14.21 -4.87
CA VAL A 26 -29.75 12.74 -4.85
C VAL A 26 -29.08 12.09 -6.07
N LEU A 27 -29.15 12.73 -7.24
CA LEU A 27 -28.54 12.23 -8.47
C LEU A 27 -27.03 12.48 -8.54
N ILE A 28 -26.56 13.57 -7.94
CA ILE A 28 -25.16 14.00 -8.02
C ILE A 28 -24.31 13.28 -6.95
N ALA A 29 -24.85 13.01 -5.77
CA ALA A 29 -24.12 12.41 -4.66
C ALA A 29 -23.37 11.11 -5.02
N PRO A 30 -23.94 10.11 -5.73
CA PRO A 30 -23.22 8.90 -6.09
C PRO A 30 -22.08 9.14 -7.09
N ALA A 31 -22.18 10.18 -7.94
CA ALA A 31 -21.13 10.49 -8.90
C ALA A 31 -19.86 11.00 -8.22
N PHE A 32 -19.96 11.78 -7.16
CA PHE A 32 -18.81 12.28 -6.42
C PHE A 32 -18.06 11.18 -5.67
N THR A 33 -18.76 10.18 -5.15
CA THR A 33 -18.11 9.07 -4.43
C THR A 33 -17.24 8.21 -5.33
N THR A 34 -17.68 7.95 -6.55
CA THR A 34 -16.92 7.16 -7.54
C THR A 34 -15.69 7.91 -8.06
N ILE A 35 -15.81 9.22 -8.30
CA ILE A 35 -14.68 10.05 -8.74
C ILE A 35 -13.61 10.13 -7.66
N LYS A 36 -14.01 10.37 -6.41
CA LYS A 36 -13.07 10.45 -5.28
C LYS A 36 -12.28 9.17 -5.13
N GLY A 37 -12.93 8.02 -5.22
CA GLY A 37 -12.25 6.75 -5.06
C GLY A 37 -11.21 6.44 -6.12
N GLY A 38 -11.46 6.81 -7.37
CA GLY A 38 -10.48 6.62 -8.45
C GLY A 38 -9.23 7.48 -8.29
N THR A 39 -9.37 8.69 -7.74
CA THR A 39 -8.23 9.56 -7.43
C THR A 39 -7.42 9.06 -6.24
N ASP A 40 -8.06 8.51 -5.22
CA ASP A 40 -7.40 8.04 -4.00
C ASP A 40 -6.43 6.88 -4.30
N VAL A 41 -6.86 5.87 -5.06
CA VAL A 41 -5.97 4.74 -5.43
C VAL A 41 -4.81 5.18 -6.31
N THR A 42 -5.07 6.09 -7.25
CA THR A 42 -4.03 6.63 -8.13
C THR A 42 -3.00 7.43 -7.34
N SER A 43 -3.48 8.32 -6.47
CA SER A 43 -2.63 9.11 -5.58
C SER A 43 -1.80 8.22 -4.65
N ALA A 44 -2.43 7.18 -4.09
CA ALA A 44 -1.75 6.17 -3.28
C ALA A 44 -0.64 5.47 -4.05
N ALA A 45 -0.90 5.03 -5.29
CA ALA A 45 0.10 4.38 -6.13
C ALA A 45 1.32 5.27 -6.40
N TYR A 46 1.10 6.55 -6.70
CA TYR A 46 2.19 7.51 -6.89
C TYR A 46 2.94 7.81 -5.59
N THR A 47 2.24 7.88 -4.46
CA THR A 47 2.86 8.06 -3.14
C THR A 47 3.75 6.85 -2.80
N ILE A 48 3.25 5.63 -2.98
CA ILE A 48 4.03 4.40 -2.79
C ILE A 48 5.25 4.39 -3.71
N LYS A 49 5.05 4.70 -5.01
CA LYS A 49 6.15 4.81 -5.96
C LYS A 49 7.20 5.83 -5.49
N GLY A 50 6.78 7.01 -5.03
CA GLY A 50 7.68 8.04 -4.52
C GLY A 50 8.51 7.57 -3.31
N VAL A 51 7.88 6.84 -2.38
CA VAL A 51 8.58 6.25 -1.22
C VAL A 51 9.59 5.19 -1.68
N LEU A 52 9.21 4.32 -2.60
CA LEU A 52 10.10 3.27 -3.14
C LEU A 52 11.27 3.86 -3.93
N ASP A 53 11.00 4.84 -4.79
CA ASP A 53 12.04 5.53 -5.57
C ASP A 53 13.02 6.28 -4.65
N THR A 54 12.52 6.89 -3.57
CA THR A 54 13.34 7.55 -2.55
C THR A 54 14.24 6.53 -1.83
N ALA A 55 13.69 5.41 -1.39
CA ALA A 55 14.45 4.36 -0.73
C ALA A 55 15.55 3.79 -1.65
N ARG A 56 15.20 3.49 -2.91
CA ARG A 56 16.14 3.01 -3.93
C ARG A 56 17.26 4.02 -4.21
N THR A 57 16.89 5.28 -4.40
CA THR A 57 17.86 6.35 -4.69
C THR A 57 18.80 6.55 -3.52
N TYR A 58 18.28 6.52 -2.29
CA TYR A 58 19.09 6.60 -1.08
C TYR A 58 20.07 5.43 -0.96
N ALA A 59 19.60 4.20 -1.22
CA ALA A 59 20.44 3.00 -1.20
C ALA A 59 21.63 3.13 -2.15
N LYS A 60 21.37 3.57 -3.38
CA LYS A 60 22.42 3.76 -4.41
C LYS A 60 23.36 4.91 -4.10
N ALA A 61 22.81 6.06 -3.66
CA ALA A 61 23.60 7.26 -3.42
C ALA A 61 24.55 7.11 -2.21
N ASN A 62 24.11 6.38 -1.18
CA ASN A 62 24.88 6.17 0.05
C ASN A 62 25.58 4.80 0.11
N ASN A 63 25.53 4.03 -0.97
CA ASN A 63 26.10 2.67 -1.04
C ASN A 63 25.67 1.81 0.16
N THR A 64 24.38 1.81 0.47
CA THR A 64 23.81 1.13 1.63
C THR A 64 22.57 0.35 1.31
N TYR A 65 22.11 -0.49 2.24
CA TYR A 65 20.83 -1.17 2.14
C TYR A 65 19.73 -0.31 2.76
N THR A 66 18.56 -0.30 2.12
CA THR A 66 17.36 0.33 2.64
C THR A 66 16.21 -0.67 2.71
N TRP A 67 15.30 -0.46 3.66
CA TRP A 67 14.08 -1.25 3.80
C TRP A 67 12.90 -0.32 3.86
N VAL A 68 11.88 -0.64 3.09
CA VAL A 68 10.57 -0.01 3.17
C VAL A 68 9.63 -0.97 3.86
N GLY A 69 9.12 -0.58 5.01
CA GLY A 69 8.15 -1.35 5.77
C GLY A 69 6.73 -0.91 5.47
N PHE A 70 5.82 -1.87 5.42
CA PHE A 70 4.39 -1.66 5.19
C PHE A 70 3.60 -2.28 6.34
N TYR A 71 2.55 -1.60 6.75
CA TYR A 71 1.65 -2.01 7.81
C TYR A 71 0.24 -1.53 7.48
N GLU A 72 -0.77 -2.38 7.67
CA GLU A 72 -2.16 -1.98 7.48
C GLU A 72 -2.88 -1.85 8.82
N GLU A 73 -3.61 -0.76 9.00
CA GLU A 73 -4.49 -0.50 10.15
C GLU A 73 -5.95 -0.45 9.71
N ASP A 74 -6.83 -0.69 10.67
CA ASP A 74 -8.25 -0.40 10.51
C ASP A 74 -8.47 1.11 10.55
N VAL A 75 -8.87 1.69 9.41
CA VAL A 75 -9.10 3.13 9.28
C VAL A 75 -10.29 3.62 10.11
N SER A 76 -11.21 2.75 10.47
CA SER A 76 -12.37 3.08 11.31
C SER A 76 -12.03 3.27 12.78
N GLN A 77 -10.81 2.84 13.17
CA GLN A 77 -10.33 2.91 14.55
C GLN A 77 -9.20 3.94 14.66
N PRO A 78 -9.02 4.58 15.82
CA PRO A 78 -7.81 5.33 16.11
C PRO A 78 -6.57 4.43 15.99
N SER A 79 -5.45 4.99 15.53
CA SER A 79 -4.18 4.25 15.53
C SER A 79 -3.82 3.78 16.93
N VAL A 80 -3.60 2.49 17.09
CA VAL A 80 -3.18 1.88 18.36
C VAL A 80 -1.67 2.00 18.49
N ILE A 81 -1.18 2.49 19.63
CA ILE A 81 0.24 2.63 19.93
C ILE A 81 0.54 1.93 21.25
N PRO A 82 1.37 0.88 21.26
CA PRO A 82 2.00 0.23 20.11
C PRO A 82 1.00 -0.52 19.24
N ALA A 83 1.25 -0.52 17.95
CA ALA A 83 0.42 -1.27 17.00
C ALA A 83 0.53 -2.78 17.29
N PRO A 84 -0.58 -3.54 17.15
CA PRO A 84 -0.58 -4.97 17.44
C PRO A 84 0.43 -5.73 16.57
N ASP A 85 1.06 -6.74 17.18
CA ASP A 85 1.99 -7.65 16.51
C ASP A 85 1.63 -9.11 16.87
N PRO A 86 1.26 -9.94 15.93
CA PRO A 86 1.17 -9.65 14.49
C PRO A 86 0.08 -8.64 14.15
N GLN A 87 0.19 -8.04 12.97
CA GLN A 87 -0.84 -7.12 12.45
C GLN A 87 -2.23 -7.77 12.58
N CYS A 88 -3.25 -6.99 12.88
CA CYS A 88 -4.60 -7.50 13.05
C CYS A 88 -5.12 -8.16 11.78
N THR A 89 -5.78 -9.32 11.92
CA THR A 89 -6.44 -10.00 10.81
C THR A 89 -7.63 -9.17 10.34
N GLY A 90 -7.73 -8.92 9.04
CA GLY A 90 -8.82 -8.16 8.45
C GLY A 90 -8.73 -6.63 8.64
N CYS A 91 -7.63 -6.12 9.22
CA CYS A 91 -7.40 -4.69 9.25
C CYS A 91 -7.12 -4.15 7.86
N ALA A 92 -7.90 -3.18 7.44
CA ALA A 92 -7.80 -2.56 6.14
C ALA A 92 -8.16 -1.07 6.18
N GLY A 93 -7.78 -0.38 5.14
CA GLY A 93 -8.20 0.99 4.90
C GLY A 93 -7.19 2.05 5.26
N ARG A 94 -6.15 1.74 6.05
CA ARG A 94 -5.03 2.66 6.28
C ARG A 94 -3.69 1.95 6.10
N LEU A 95 -2.96 2.36 5.10
CA LEU A 95 -1.60 1.90 4.85
C LEU A 95 -0.59 2.83 5.53
N ILE A 96 0.29 2.23 6.33
CA ILE A 96 1.40 2.91 7.01
C ILE A 96 2.71 2.44 6.38
N MET A 97 3.59 3.37 6.03
CA MET A 97 4.92 3.07 5.49
C MET A 97 6.03 3.80 6.25
N SER A 98 7.15 3.12 6.38
CA SER A 98 8.38 3.68 6.97
C SER A 98 9.60 3.23 6.16
N VAL A 99 10.57 4.11 6.02
CA VAL A 99 11.82 3.83 5.32
C VAL A 99 12.98 3.92 6.29
N VAL A 100 13.81 2.88 6.31
CA VAL A 100 15.03 2.84 7.12
C VAL A 100 16.23 2.43 6.26
N ALA A 101 17.43 2.84 6.65
CA ALA A 101 18.67 2.46 6.00
C ALA A 101 19.66 1.90 7.00
N SER A 102 20.56 1.04 6.52
CA SER A 102 21.73 0.61 7.28
C SER A 102 22.73 1.76 7.44
N LYS A 103 23.19 1.99 8.68
CA LYS A 103 24.19 3.03 9.00
C LYS A 103 25.58 2.72 8.47
N ASN A 104 25.90 1.44 8.38
CA ASN A 104 27.25 0.97 8.03
C ASN A 104 27.35 0.35 6.63
N GLY A 105 26.28 0.42 5.84
CA GLY A 105 26.25 -0.14 4.49
C GLY A 105 26.18 -1.67 4.44
N THR A 106 26.06 -2.36 5.58
CA THR A 106 25.94 -3.81 5.61
C THR A 106 24.47 -4.24 5.60
N ASN A 107 24.23 -5.47 5.13
CA ASN A 107 22.95 -6.11 5.27
C ASN A 107 22.80 -6.58 6.72
N VAL A 108 22.08 -5.81 7.52
CA VAL A 108 21.99 -5.97 8.98
C VAL A 108 20.92 -6.97 9.41
N TYR A 109 20.88 -8.13 8.81
CA TYR A 109 20.09 -9.23 9.35
C TYR A 109 20.83 -9.85 10.54
N GLY A 110 20.17 -9.82 11.71
CA GLY A 110 20.71 -10.48 12.90
C GLY A 110 20.64 -12.00 12.73
N SER A 111 21.64 -12.69 13.23
CA SER A 111 21.62 -14.15 13.33
C SER A 111 20.51 -14.59 14.29
N GLY A 112 19.42 -15.14 13.76
CA GLY A 112 18.52 -16.00 14.52
C GLY A 112 17.11 -15.50 14.84
N ASN A 113 16.82 -14.20 14.90
CA ASN A 113 15.51 -13.73 15.39
C ASN A 113 14.70 -12.86 14.40
N GLY A 114 15.11 -12.76 13.15
CA GLY A 114 14.39 -11.99 12.16
C GLY A 114 14.29 -10.48 12.41
N THR A 115 14.69 -9.97 13.57
CA THR A 115 14.66 -8.54 13.87
C THR A 115 15.93 -7.88 13.37
N ILE A 116 15.79 -6.84 12.58
CA ILE A 116 16.91 -6.02 12.16
C ILE A 116 17.33 -5.16 13.36
N ASP A 117 18.61 -5.19 13.70
CA ASP A 117 19.15 -4.46 14.84
C ASP A 117 18.84 -2.94 14.71
N PRO A 118 17.97 -2.38 15.55
CA PRO A 118 17.55 -0.98 15.44
C PRO A 118 18.70 0.01 15.67
N THR A 119 19.77 -0.42 16.34
CA THR A 119 20.93 0.44 16.60
C THR A 119 21.74 0.70 15.34
N LYS A 120 21.68 -0.21 14.38
CA LYS A 120 22.35 -0.13 13.08
C LYS A 120 21.50 0.52 11.99
N LEU A 121 20.26 0.89 12.31
CA LEU A 121 19.34 1.53 11.39
C LEU A 121 19.27 3.03 11.61
N THR A 122 19.07 3.76 10.52
CA THR A 122 18.70 5.17 10.52
C THR A 122 17.37 5.35 9.82
N GLN A 123 16.52 6.23 10.36
CA GLN A 123 15.23 6.56 9.76
C GLN A 123 15.43 7.49 8.56
N ILE A 124 14.78 7.18 7.45
CA ILE A 124 14.73 8.04 6.27
C ILE A 124 13.34 8.63 6.16
N GLY A 125 13.24 9.93 6.39
CA GLY A 125 11.97 10.64 6.31
C GLY A 125 11.01 10.32 7.46
N LYS A 126 9.78 10.80 7.30
CA LYS A 126 8.68 10.62 8.25
C LYS A 126 7.86 9.39 7.87
N LEU A 127 7.07 8.93 8.84
CA LEU A 127 6.04 7.93 8.62
C LEU A 127 5.03 8.44 7.56
N VAL A 128 4.75 7.62 6.56
CA VAL A 128 3.75 7.93 5.52
C VAL A 128 2.49 7.16 5.83
N LYS A 129 1.35 7.84 5.85
CA LYS A 129 0.02 7.24 6.05
C LYS A 129 -0.86 7.53 4.85
N ILE A 130 -1.54 6.51 4.35
CA ILE A 130 -2.46 6.60 3.23
C ILE A 130 -3.76 5.93 3.64
N ASP A 131 -4.85 6.70 3.66
CA ASP A 131 -6.17 6.19 4.00
C ASP A 131 -6.93 5.66 2.78
N ASN A 132 -7.94 4.82 3.01
CA ASN A 132 -8.83 4.22 2.02
C ASN A 132 -8.15 3.29 1.02
N ILE A 133 -7.07 2.63 1.45
CA ILE A 133 -6.30 1.69 0.64
C ILE A 133 -6.11 0.38 1.39
N HIS A 134 -6.27 -0.71 0.64
CA HIS A 134 -5.96 -2.08 1.04
C HIS A 134 -4.95 -2.69 0.06
N LEU A 135 -4.08 -3.56 0.55
CA LEU A 135 -3.08 -4.29 -0.22
C LEU A 135 -3.55 -5.74 -0.48
N PRO A 136 -4.38 -6.01 -1.50
CA PRO A 136 -4.82 -7.36 -1.80
C PRO A 136 -3.71 -8.18 -2.45
N LEU A 137 -3.79 -9.49 -2.31
CA LEU A 137 -3.06 -10.43 -3.16
C LEU A 137 -3.83 -10.63 -4.46
N PHE A 138 -3.31 -10.17 -5.57
CA PHE A 138 -3.85 -10.50 -6.88
C PHE A 138 -3.44 -11.91 -7.27
N THR A 139 -4.22 -12.90 -6.86
CA THR A 139 -3.92 -14.32 -7.12
C THR A 139 -4.28 -14.75 -8.53
N VAL A 140 -5.03 -13.96 -9.28
CA VAL A 140 -5.60 -14.33 -10.57
C VAL A 140 -5.23 -13.32 -11.64
N CYS A 141 -4.98 -13.78 -12.80
CA CYS A 141 -4.53 -13.19 -14.06
C CYS A 141 -3.08 -13.51 -14.41
N GLN A 142 -2.79 -14.81 -14.51
CA GLN A 142 -1.46 -15.24 -14.95
C GLN A 142 -1.39 -15.59 -16.44
N SER A 143 -2.50 -15.86 -17.11
CA SER A 143 -2.43 -16.35 -18.49
C SER A 143 -3.53 -15.91 -19.46
N ASN A 144 -4.63 -15.34 -19.02
CA ASN A 144 -5.77 -15.05 -19.91
C ASN A 144 -6.42 -13.68 -19.72
N CYS A 145 -5.68 -12.70 -19.24
CA CYS A 145 -6.20 -11.35 -19.08
C CYS A 145 -5.89 -10.54 -20.34
N THR A 146 -6.89 -10.41 -21.17
CA THR A 146 -6.78 -9.68 -22.44
C THR A 146 -7.52 -8.35 -22.34
N GLY A 147 -6.83 -7.27 -22.63
CA GLY A 147 -7.47 -6.03 -23.04
C GLY A 147 -7.07 -4.74 -22.35
N ALA A 148 -6.72 -4.72 -21.08
CA ALA A 148 -6.28 -3.50 -20.38
C ALA A 148 -4.79 -3.54 -20.05
N ALA A 149 -4.17 -2.38 -19.87
CA ALA A 149 -2.74 -2.30 -19.47
C ALA A 149 -2.47 -3.06 -18.16
N PHE A 150 -3.45 -3.12 -17.26
CA PHE A 150 -3.40 -3.91 -16.05
C PHE A 150 -3.30 -5.42 -16.34
N ASP A 151 -4.06 -5.91 -17.31
CA ASP A 151 -4.14 -7.33 -17.65
C ASP A 151 -2.93 -7.79 -18.49
N THR A 152 -2.25 -6.87 -19.16
CA THR A 152 -1.02 -7.14 -19.96
C THR A 152 0.27 -6.91 -19.18
N ARG A 153 0.19 -6.61 -17.88
CA ARG A 153 1.37 -6.42 -17.05
C ARG A 153 2.23 -7.68 -17.00
N PRO A 154 3.56 -7.56 -16.82
CA PRO A 154 4.43 -8.72 -16.67
C PRO A 154 3.94 -9.70 -15.62
N ALA A 155 3.91 -10.98 -15.98
CA ALA A 155 3.50 -12.02 -15.05
C ALA A 155 4.47 -12.09 -13.86
N VAL A 156 3.90 -12.19 -12.67
CA VAL A 156 4.65 -12.40 -11.45
C VAL A 156 5.07 -13.87 -11.37
N GLN A 157 6.33 -14.08 -11.06
CA GLN A 157 6.90 -15.41 -10.96
C GLN A 157 6.23 -16.19 -9.81
N ASN A 158 5.79 -17.41 -10.08
CA ASN A 158 5.31 -18.32 -9.05
C ASN A 158 6.48 -18.83 -8.23
N ASP A 159 6.26 -18.98 -6.93
CA ASP A 159 7.26 -19.55 -6.04
C ASP A 159 7.26 -21.08 -6.16
N PRO A 160 8.44 -21.70 -6.30
CA PRO A 160 8.56 -23.15 -6.30
C PRO A 160 8.15 -23.68 -4.91
N GLY A 161 7.08 -24.43 -4.83
CA GLY A 161 6.65 -25.05 -3.59
C GLY A 161 5.27 -24.66 -3.06
N GLY A 162 4.52 -23.81 -3.79
CA GLY A 162 3.06 -23.72 -3.65
C GLY A 162 2.49 -23.04 -2.40
N GLY A 163 3.30 -22.41 -1.56
CA GLY A 163 2.82 -21.84 -0.29
C GLY A 163 3.11 -20.36 -0.07
N TYR A 164 4.15 -19.82 -0.69
CA TYR A 164 4.61 -18.47 -0.40
C TYR A 164 4.83 -17.68 -1.67
N ASN A 165 4.42 -16.43 -1.63
CA ASN A 165 4.59 -15.55 -2.77
C ASN A 165 5.65 -14.48 -2.46
N TYR A 166 6.93 -14.81 -2.67
CA TYR A 166 8.05 -13.87 -2.54
C TYR A 166 8.02 -12.77 -3.59
N SER A 167 7.15 -12.89 -4.56
CA SER A 167 7.02 -11.92 -5.64
C SER A 167 5.81 -11.03 -5.47
N ARG A 168 4.88 -11.38 -4.59
CA ARG A 168 3.70 -10.59 -4.27
C ARG A 168 3.68 -10.18 -2.82
N PHE A 169 3.23 -8.99 -2.63
CA PHE A 169 3.21 -8.31 -1.37
C PHE A 169 1.78 -7.80 -1.16
N GLY A 170 1.05 -8.42 -0.30
CA GLY A 170 -0.36 -8.14 -0.16
C GLY A 170 -0.90 -8.49 1.21
N GLU A 171 -2.18 -8.76 1.26
CA GLU A 171 -2.95 -8.99 2.47
C GLU A 171 -2.23 -9.87 3.50
N LEU A 172 -2.15 -9.36 4.73
CA LEU A 172 -1.62 -10.11 5.86
C LEU A 172 -2.74 -10.88 6.53
N ASN A 173 -3.05 -12.03 6.02
CA ASN A 173 -3.92 -12.97 6.72
C ASN A 173 -3.11 -14.05 7.46
N GLY A 174 -2.07 -13.65 8.16
CA GLY A 174 -1.23 -14.56 8.95
C GLY A 174 -0.34 -15.52 8.15
N SER A 175 -0.37 -15.47 6.82
CA SER A 175 0.32 -16.44 5.98
C SER A 175 1.51 -15.88 5.21
N GLN A 176 1.88 -14.62 5.42
CA GLN A 176 3.00 -13.98 4.74
C GLN A 176 3.90 -13.27 5.74
N PRO A 177 5.15 -13.52 5.76
CA PRO A 177 6.03 -14.61 5.35
C PRO A 177 6.38 -15.57 6.49
N ASN A 178 5.40 -15.89 7.35
CA ASN A 178 5.59 -16.60 8.61
C ASN A 178 5.68 -18.12 8.50
N THR A 179 5.83 -18.68 7.33
CA THR A 179 5.81 -20.13 7.14
C THR A 179 7.08 -20.62 6.48
N ALA A 180 7.48 -21.82 6.81
CA ALA A 180 8.73 -22.43 6.37
C ALA A 180 9.04 -22.20 4.87
N PRO A 181 10.28 -21.89 4.49
CA PRO A 181 11.47 -21.93 5.33
C PRO A 181 11.68 -20.71 6.24
N TYR A 182 10.84 -19.70 6.17
CA TYR A 182 10.98 -18.45 6.91
C TYR A 182 9.97 -18.39 8.06
N THR A 183 10.30 -19.02 9.18
CA THR A 183 9.47 -19.01 10.39
C THR A 183 9.47 -17.69 11.13
N THR A 184 10.40 -16.80 10.81
CA THR A 184 10.50 -15.46 11.38
C THR A 184 10.77 -14.45 10.27
N PRO A 185 9.77 -13.63 9.88
CA PRO A 185 9.99 -12.58 8.91
C PRO A 185 10.97 -11.56 9.48
N TYR A 186 11.84 -11.04 8.62
CA TYR A 186 12.64 -9.89 9.00
C TYR A 186 11.71 -8.73 9.32
N ASN A 187 11.99 -8.06 10.40
CA ASN A 187 11.19 -6.94 10.86
C ASN A 187 12.08 -5.83 11.41
N PHE A 188 11.57 -4.61 11.40
CA PHE A 188 12.14 -3.50 12.13
C PHE A 188 11.05 -2.72 12.84
N GLN A 189 11.44 -2.06 13.94
CA GLN A 189 10.52 -1.20 14.69
C GLN A 189 10.58 0.25 14.21
N TYR A 190 9.50 0.96 14.41
CA TYR A 190 9.44 2.41 14.28
C TYR A 190 8.99 3.00 15.64
N PRO A 191 9.63 4.07 16.11
CA PRO A 191 10.83 4.71 15.60
C PRO A 191 12.09 3.85 15.76
N VAL A 192 13.12 4.11 14.95
CA VAL A 192 14.45 3.53 15.14
C VAL A 192 15.34 4.48 15.91
N GLY A 193 16.25 3.95 16.72
CA GLY A 193 17.18 4.76 17.51
C GLY A 193 18.04 3.96 18.47
N ASN A 194 19.01 4.67 19.06
CA ASN A 194 19.85 4.13 20.13
C ASN A 194 20.05 5.23 21.19
N PRO A 195 19.55 5.07 22.44
CA PRO A 195 18.77 3.90 22.91
C PRO A 195 17.50 3.68 22.14
N ALA A 196 16.99 2.44 22.12
CA ALA A 196 15.79 2.09 21.40
C ALA A 196 14.59 2.87 21.97
N PRO A 197 13.88 3.67 21.16
CA PRO A 197 12.69 4.37 21.61
C PRO A 197 11.52 3.40 21.81
N THR A 198 10.47 3.87 22.48
CA THR A 198 9.23 3.08 22.62
C THR A 198 8.68 2.76 21.22
N MET A 199 8.49 1.46 20.97
CA MET A 199 7.98 0.97 19.69
C MET A 199 6.54 1.47 19.47
N GLN A 200 6.29 2.06 18.29
CA GLN A 200 4.95 2.43 17.82
C GLN A 200 4.42 1.43 16.81
N TYR A 201 5.27 1.01 15.88
CA TYR A 201 4.94 0.04 14.83
C TYR A 201 6.06 -1.00 14.72
N ARG A 202 5.68 -2.24 14.35
CA ARG A 202 6.60 -3.26 13.89
C ARG A 202 6.24 -3.61 12.45
N PHE A 203 7.19 -3.38 11.56
CA PHE A 203 7.04 -3.68 10.16
C PHE A 203 7.63 -5.06 9.86
N SER A 204 6.80 -6.00 9.46
CA SER A 204 7.18 -7.36 9.06
C SER A 204 7.06 -7.59 7.55
N LYS A 205 6.31 -6.73 6.85
CA LYS A 205 6.29 -6.65 5.39
C LYS A 205 7.34 -5.67 4.92
N LEU A 206 8.43 -6.17 4.38
CA LEU A 206 9.57 -5.35 3.98
C LEU A 206 9.88 -5.52 2.51
N LEU A 207 10.18 -4.41 1.86
CA LEU A 207 10.86 -4.37 0.57
C LEU A 207 12.25 -3.78 0.78
N GLN A 208 13.28 -4.57 0.46
CA GLN A 208 14.67 -4.16 0.56
C GLN A 208 15.19 -3.66 -0.78
N PHE A 209 16.01 -2.60 -0.74
CA PHE A 209 16.85 -2.21 -1.88
C PHE A 209 18.31 -2.37 -1.51
N SER A 210 19.08 -2.96 -2.42
CA SER A 210 20.54 -3.09 -2.31
C SER A 210 21.26 -1.81 -2.78
N PRO A 211 22.55 -1.66 -2.48
CA PRO A 211 23.37 -0.57 -3.01
C PRO A 211 23.42 -0.52 -4.56
N ARG A 212 23.17 -1.65 -5.21
CA ARG A 212 23.06 -1.74 -6.67
C ARG A 212 21.71 -1.32 -7.21
N GLY A 213 20.71 -1.16 -6.30
CA GLY A 213 19.32 -0.83 -6.64
C GLY A 213 18.44 -2.04 -6.90
N GLU A 214 18.92 -3.26 -6.68
CA GLU A 214 18.13 -4.48 -6.73
C GLU A 214 17.08 -4.48 -5.64
N SER A 215 15.90 -5.04 -5.91
CA SER A 215 14.82 -5.12 -4.92
C SER A 215 14.51 -6.57 -4.52
N ARG A 216 14.17 -6.76 -3.24
CA ARG A 216 13.80 -8.07 -2.66
C ARG A 216 12.66 -7.89 -1.67
N VAL A 217 11.75 -8.86 -1.64
CA VAL A 217 10.70 -8.91 -0.61
C VAL A 217 11.24 -9.65 0.60
N ASN A 218 11.24 -8.99 1.74
CA ASN A 218 11.42 -9.54 3.09
C ASN A 218 12.49 -10.63 3.20
N GLY A 219 13.59 -10.52 2.46
CA GLY A 219 14.44 -11.66 2.29
C GLY A 219 15.87 -11.47 2.73
N ASP A 220 16.38 -12.47 3.43
CA ASP A 220 17.76 -12.89 3.43
C ASP A 220 18.06 -13.80 2.21
N SER A 221 17.02 -14.28 1.54
CA SER A 221 17.15 -15.06 0.33
C SER A 221 17.87 -14.26 -0.75
N TYR A 222 18.89 -14.86 -1.33
CA TYR A 222 19.61 -14.29 -2.46
C TYR A 222 18.79 -14.30 -3.77
N ASP A 223 17.57 -14.83 -3.73
CA ASP A 223 16.68 -14.93 -4.87
C ASP A 223 16.12 -13.57 -5.26
N ILE A 224 16.72 -12.98 -6.27
CA ILE A 224 16.18 -11.78 -6.91
C ILE A 224 15.04 -12.22 -7.83
N ARG A 225 13.84 -11.75 -7.54
CA ARG A 225 12.68 -12.00 -8.40
C ARG A 225 12.67 -11.06 -9.59
N ARG A 226 12.23 -11.55 -10.75
CA ARG A 226 12.10 -10.70 -11.94
C ARG A 226 11.19 -9.51 -11.70
N VAL A 227 10.07 -9.75 -11.03
CA VAL A 227 9.05 -8.76 -10.72
C VAL A 227 8.52 -9.01 -9.31
N VAL A 228 8.47 -7.95 -8.51
CA VAL A 228 7.73 -7.89 -7.25
C VAL A 228 6.47 -7.07 -7.47
N GLU A 229 5.33 -7.51 -6.97
CA GLU A 229 4.05 -6.85 -7.18
C GLU A 229 3.39 -6.48 -5.86
N ILE A 230 2.91 -5.24 -5.77
CA ILE A 230 2.06 -4.73 -4.71
C ILE A 230 0.71 -4.40 -5.31
N GLY A 231 -0.32 -5.11 -4.87
CA GLY A 231 -1.70 -4.80 -5.24
C GLY A 231 -2.24 -3.63 -4.44
N LEU A 232 -3.04 -2.79 -5.08
CA LEU A 232 -3.76 -1.70 -4.42
C LEU A 232 -5.23 -1.78 -4.77
N LEU A 233 -6.06 -1.74 -3.74
CA LEU A 233 -7.51 -1.73 -3.85
C LEU A 233 -8.04 -0.57 -3.01
N GLN A 234 -9.03 0.13 -3.55
CA GLN A 234 -9.75 1.13 -2.77
C GLN A 234 -10.62 0.45 -1.73
N THR A 235 -10.65 1.01 -0.52
CA THR A 235 -11.60 0.64 0.52
C THR A 235 -12.63 1.74 0.76
N HIS A 236 -13.77 1.36 1.30
CA HIS A 236 -14.74 2.28 1.89
C HIS A 236 -14.69 2.09 3.42
N GLY A 237 -13.91 2.95 4.09
CA GLY A 237 -13.56 2.71 5.48
C GLY A 237 -12.69 1.44 5.61
N ASN A 238 -13.01 0.58 6.57
CA ASN A 238 -12.31 -0.70 6.79
C ASN A 238 -12.85 -1.86 5.94
N VAL A 239 -13.85 -1.61 5.11
CA VAL A 239 -14.43 -2.64 4.23
C VAL A 239 -13.64 -2.65 2.91
N ALA A 240 -12.83 -3.68 2.73
CA ALA A 240 -12.27 -3.99 1.43
C ALA A 240 -13.37 -4.60 0.57
N PRO A 241 -13.65 -4.03 -0.65
CA PRO A 241 -14.53 -4.70 -1.58
C PRO A 241 -13.94 -6.06 -1.89
N THR A 242 -14.71 -7.11 -1.71
CA THR A 242 -14.28 -8.47 -2.04
C THR A 242 -13.97 -8.48 -3.54
N PRO A 243 -12.72 -8.63 -3.98
CA PRO A 243 -12.46 -8.87 -5.38
C PRO A 243 -13.11 -10.21 -5.66
N THR A 244 -14.21 -10.21 -6.38
CA THR A 244 -14.80 -11.46 -6.85
C THR A 244 -13.87 -12.00 -7.93
N PRO A 245 -13.07 -13.02 -7.67
CA PRO A 245 -12.16 -13.59 -8.63
C PRO A 245 -12.93 -14.53 -9.56
N SER A 246 -14.02 -14.08 -10.16
CA SER A 246 -14.67 -14.84 -11.21
C SER A 246 -14.10 -14.41 -12.54
N ALA A 247 -13.29 -15.29 -13.13
CA ALA A 247 -12.87 -15.25 -14.52
C ALA A 247 -12.22 -13.94 -15.01
N GLY A 248 -11.26 -13.44 -14.25
CA GLY A 248 -10.44 -12.30 -14.71
C GLY A 248 -11.08 -10.92 -14.56
N ASN A 249 -12.24 -10.80 -13.97
CA ASN A 249 -12.92 -9.53 -13.72
C ASN A 249 -12.69 -9.03 -12.30
N TYR A 250 -11.67 -8.22 -12.10
CA TYR A 250 -11.62 -7.35 -10.93
C TYR A 250 -12.62 -6.22 -11.10
N ILE A 251 -13.64 -6.17 -10.26
CA ILE A 251 -14.61 -5.09 -10.25
C ILE A 251 -14.04 -3.96 -9.42
N GLY A 252 -13.83 -2.79 -10.00
CA GLY A 252 -13.43 -1.57 -9.30
C GLY A 252 -12.08 -0.99 -9.73
N ASN A 253 -11.66 0.07 -9.06
CA ASN A 253 -10.38 0.72 -9.27
C ASN A 253 -9.27 -0.09 -8.60
N VAL A 254 -8.57 -0.88 -9.39
CA VAL A 254 -7.41 -1.66 -8.96
C VAL A 254 -6.15 -1.15 -9.63
N VAL A 255 -5.07 -1.15 -8.88
CA VAL A 255 -3.75 -0.77 -9.36
C VAL A 255 -2.74 -1.81 -8.91
N ALA A 256 -1.83 -2.20 -9.80
CA ALA A 256 -0.66 -2.98 -9.46
C ALA A 256 0.59 -2.10 -9.58
N VAL A 257 1.35 -2.03 -8.50
CA VAL A 257 2.69 -1.43 -8.49
C VAL A 257 3.69 -2.57 -8.62
N GLN A 258 4.39 -2.61 -9.74
CA GLN A 258 5.42 -3.61 -9.99
C GLN A 258 6.80 -3.02 -9.87
N ILE A 259 7.69 -3.74 -9.21
CA ILE A 259 9.08 -3.39 -9.00
C ILE A 259 9.93 -4.45 -9.70
N ASN A 260 10.82 -4.00 -10.56
CA ASN A 260 11.81 -4.88 -11.19
C ASN A 260 12.84 -5.30 -10.14
N GLY A 261 13.00 -6.60 -9.90
CA GLY A 261 13.93 -7.09 -8.88
C GLY A 261 15.39 -6.76 -9.18
N PHE A 262 15.79 -6.79 -10.46
CA PHE A 262 17.18 -6.52 -10.84
C PHE A 262 17.53 -5.03 -10.89
N ALA A 263 16.62 -4.22 -11.40
CA ALA A 263 16.85 -2.79 -11.57
C ALA A 263 16.23 -1.94 -10.46
N GLY A 264 15.21 -2.46 -9.76
CA GLY A 264 14.46 -1.75 -8.73
C GLY A 264 13.56 -0.62 -9.28
N ASP A 265 13.37 -0.53 -10.60
CA ASP A 265 12.47 0.45 -11.21
C ASP A 265 11.02 0.10 -10.91
N VAL A 266 10.23 1.13 -10.65
CA VAL A 266 8.84 1.00 -10.23
C VAL A 266 7.90 1.41 -11.34
N ARG A 267 6.98 0.52 -11.73
CA ARG A 267 5.95 0.76 -12.74
C ARG A 267 4.55 0.60 -12.14
N ILE A 268 3.64 1.42 -12.60
CA ILE A 268 2.25 1.42 -12.16
C ILE A 268 1.38 0.94 -13.31
N TYR A 269 0.59 -0.09 -13.05
CA TYR A 269 -0.39 -0.64 -13.98
C TYR A 269 -1.77 -0.43 -13.40
N ARG A 270 -2.60 0.26 -14.13
CA ARG A 270 -3.96 0.61 -13.74
C ARG A 270 -4.96 -0.06 -14.68
N ARG A 271 -6.07 -0.48 -14.09
CA ARG A 271 -7.24 -0.95 -14.83
C ARG A 271 -8.20 0.19 -15.12
#